data_f41757ab03eef7a916726dcfcb018038
#
_entry.id   f41757ab03eef7a916726dcfcb018038
#
_cell.length_a   1.000
_cell.length_b   1.000
_cell.length_c   1.000
_cell.angle_alpha   90.00
_cell.angle_beta   90.00
_cell.angle_gamma   90.00
#
_symmetry.space_group_name_H-M   'P 1'
#
loop_
_entity.id
_entity.type
_entity.pdbx_description
1 polymer ?
#
loop_
_entity_poly.entity_id
_entity_poly.type
_entity_poly.pdbx_seq_one_letter_code
_entity_poly.pdbx_strand_id
1 'polypeptide(L)'
;MASPALDKSVPEILPPSLDATAEQPPLFDGITKLYTCYTCPFAQRVWIARNFKGLQDEIKLVPLILQNRPAWYSEKVYPPNKVPSLEHKGKITGESLDLIKYLESNFQGPSLLHEDPAKKEFTGELLSYSDTFNRTVFTAFKGDIAKEAGPAFDHLENALHKFDDGPFFLGQEFSLVDIAYITFVERFYIFLSEVFKYDITAGRPKLAAWIEEVNKIEAYKQTKTDPKEMIETYKNKFMA
;
A
#
# COMPACT_ATOMS: atom_id res chain seq x y z
N MET A 1 17.35 5.42 -12.56
CA MET A 1 16.89 6.44 -11.60
C MET A 1 15.43 6.68 -11.89
N ALA A 2 14.53 6.39 -10.91
CA ALA A 2 13.14 6.80 -11.03
C ALA A 2 13.11 8.29 -11.38
N SER A 3 12.33 8.68 -12.35
CA SER A 3 12.25 10.08 -12.74
C SER A 3 11.51 10.85 -11.64
N PRO A 4 12.19 11.68 -10.83
CA PRO A 4 11.54 12.50 -9.81
C PRO A 4 10.48 13.45 -10.38
N ALA A 5 10.51 13.62 -11.71
CA ALA A 5 9.61 14.53 -12.43
C ALA A 5 8.15 14.02 -12.54
N LEU A 6 7.90 12.73 -12.26
CA LEU A 6 6.57 12.14 -12.34
C LEU A 6 5.82 12.14 -10.99
N ASP A 7 6.53 12.05 -9.87
CA ASP A 7 5.91 12.11 -8.54
C ASP A 7 5.42 13.55 -8.26
N LYS A 8 4.11 13.73 -8.21
CA LYS A 8 3.45 15.02 -7.95
C LYS A 8 3.02 15.22 -6.50
N SER A 9 3.50 14.36 -5.61
CA SER A 9 3.20 14.45 -4.19
C SER A 9 3.61 15.81 -3.60
N VAL A 10 2.74 16.37 -2.78
CA VAL A 10 3.01 17.60 -2.00
C VAL A 10 2.93 17.28 -0.51
N PRO A 11 3.69 17.99 0.35
CA PRO A 11 3.55 17.86 1.79
C PRO A 11 2.14 18.20 2.25
N GLU A 12 1.59 17.40 3.17
CA GLU A 12 0.24 17.56 3.68
C GLU A 12 0.23 17.48 5.21
N ILE A 13 -0.56 18.34 5.85
CA ILE A 13 -0.87 18.20 7.28
C ILE A 13 -1.96 17.13 7.40
N LEU A 14 -1.62 16.00 7.99
CA LEU A 14 -2.54 14.88 8.10
C LEU A 14 -3.63 15.16 9.14
N PRO A 15 -4.92 14.91 8.80
CA PRO A 15 -5.99 15.01 9.78
C PRO A 15 -5.84 13.96 10.89
N PRO A 16 -6.33 14.26 12.12
CA PRO A 16 -6.31 13.32 13.21
C PRO A 16 -7.20 12.12 12.92
N SER A 17 -6.80 10.92 13.38
CA SER A 17 -7.59 9.71 13.25
C SER A 17 -8.85 9.76 14.12
N LEU A 18 -9.98 9.35 13.55
CA LEU A 18 -11.30 9.35 14.15
C LEU A 18 -11.56 8.06 14.93
N ASP A 19 -12.01 8.18 16.16
CA ASP A 19 -12.41 7.08 17.04
C ASP A 19 -13.95 6.98 17.17
N ALA A 20 -14.42 6.06 18.03
CA ALA A 20 -15.85 5.80 18.26
C ALA A 20 -16.65 7.02 18.72
N THR A 21 -16.00 8.05 19.25
CA THR A 21 -16.65 9.29 19.73
C THR A 21 -16.75 10.37 18.67
N ALA A 22 -16.08 10.18 17.54
CA ALA A 22 -16.00 11.17 16.48
C ALA A 22 -17.33 11.32 15.73
N GLU A 23 -17.68 12.57 15.43
CA GLU A 23 -18.84 12.89 14.61
C GLU A 23 -18.63 12.44 13.16
N GLN A 24 -19.74 12.02 12.53
CA GLN A 24 -19.73 11.63 11.13
C GLN A 24 -19.50 12.86 10.23
N PRO A 25 -18.51 12.83 9.33
CA PRO A 25 -18.40 13.87 8.32
C PRO A 25 -19.61 13.85 7.38
N PRO A 26 -19.96 15.00 6.77
CA PRO A 26 -21.03 15.04 5.76
C PRO A 26 -20.80 14.00 4.66
N LEU A 27 -21.85 13.29 4.28
CA LEU A 27 -21.83 12.33 3.17
C LEU A 27 -22.37 12.98 1.89
N PHE A 28 -21.79 12.62 0.76
CA PHE A 28 -22.25 13.01 -0.58
C PHE A 28 -22.39 14.52 -0.76
N ASP A 29 -21.53 15.28 -0.10
CA ASP A 29 -21.46 16.74 -0.14
C ASP A 29 -20.67 17.31 -1.35
N GLY A 30 -20.31 16.43 -2.29
CA GLY A 30 -19.52 16.76 -3.47
C GLY A 30 -18.01 16.67 -3.26
N ILE A 31 -17.55 16.48 -2.01
CA ILE A 31 -16.12 16.31 -1.69
C ILE A 31 -15.77 14.82 -1.80
N THR A 32 -14.73 14.51 -2.56
CA THR A 32 -14.19 13.15 -2.61
C THR A 32 -13.44 12.84 -1.32
N LYS A 33 -13.78 11.72 -0.67
CA LYS A 33 -13.18 11.30 0.62
C LYS A 33 -12.60 9.91 0.51
N LEU A 34 -11.36 9.76 0.95
CA LEU A 34 -10.72 8.47 1.15
C LEU A 34 -10.76 8.12 2.64
N TYR A 35 -11.64 7.18 3.00
CA TYR A 35 -11.64 6.58 4.33
C TYR A 35 -10.47 5.63 4.43
N THR A 36 -9.59 5.90 5.38
CA THR A 36 -8.27 5.28 5.47
C THR A 36 -7.91 4.90 6.91
N CYS A 37 -6.74 4.33 7.11
CA CYS A 37 -6.07 4.15 8.39
C CYS A 37 -4.58 4.20 8.14
N TYR A 38 -3.86 5.04 8.86
CA TYR A 38 -2.43 5.29 8.62
C TYR A 38 -1.54 4.06 8.84
N THR A 39 -1.99 3.10 9.66
CA THR A 39 -1.25 1.86 9.92
C THR A 39 -1.67 0.68 9.04
N CYS A 40 -2.74 0.82 8.23
CA CYS A 40 -3.25 -0.28 7.40
C CYS A 40 -2.53 -0.36 6.05
N PRO A 41 -1.87 -1.49 5.72
CA PRO A 41 -1.14 -1.63 4.46
C PRO A 41 -2.04 -1.55 3.21
N PHE A 42 -3.28 -2.04 3.29
CA PHE A 42 -4.23 -1.93 2.18
C PHE A 42 -4.67 -0.48 1.93
N ALA A 43 -4.93 0.28 3.00
CA ALA A 43 -5.28 1.69 2.88
C ALA A 43 -4.10 2.53 2.40
N GLN A 44 -2.88 2.21 2.83
CA GLN A 44 -1.66 2.85 2.39
C GLN A 44 -1.46 2.74 0.87
N ARG A 45 -1.85 1.64 0.23
CA ARG A 45 -1.81 1.50 -1.23
C ARG A 45 -2.51 2.66 -1.95
N VAL A 46 -3.73 2.94 -1.56
CA VAL A 46 -4.54 4.01 -2.19
C VAL A 46 -4.02 5.39 -1.81
N TRP A 47 -3.54 5.54 -0.59
CA TRP A 47 -2.93 6.79 -0.13
C TRP A 47 -1.66 7.14 -0.92
N ILE A 48 -0.77 6.17 -1.18
CA ILE A 48 0.41 6.35 -2.06
C ILE A 48 -0.05 6.77 -3.46
N ALA A 49 -1.00 6.06 -4.06
CA ALA A 49 -1.50 6.36 -5.40
C ALA A 49 -2.09 7.77 -5.50
N ARG A 50 -2.90 8.18 -4.51
CA ARG A 50 -3.43 9.54 -4.36
C ARG A 50 -2.30 10.58 -4.34
N ASN A 51 -1.29 10.35 -3.51
CA ASN A 51 -0.17 11.27 -3.36
C ASN A 51 0.66 11.34 -4.65
N PHE A 52 1.01 10.19 -5.23
CA PHE A 52 1.81 10.12 -6.47
C PHE A 52 1.17 10.88 -7.63
N LYS A 53 -0.14 10.84 -7.73
CA LYS A 53 -0.91 11.57 -8.74
C LYS A 53 -1.09 13.05 -8.41
N GLY A 54 -0.73 13.51 -7.22
CA GLY A 54 -0.89 14.90 -6.78
C GLY A 54 -2.34 15.27 -6.44
N LEU A 55 -3.13 14.32 -5.91
CA LEU A 55 -4.57 14.49 -5.67
C LEU A 55 -4.92 14.92 -4.23
N GLN A 56 -3.97 15.50 -3.48
CA GLN A 56 -4.17 15.87 -2.08
C GLN A 56 -5.27 16.93 -1.90
N ASP A 57 -5.45 17.81 -2.86
CA ASP A 57 -6.50 18.83 -2.83
C ASP A 57 -7.86 18.27 -3.29
N GLU A 58 -7.86 17.26 -4.17
CA GLU A 58 -9.08 16.70 -4.74
C GLU A 58 -9.70 15.60 -3.88
N ILE A 59 -8.87 14.82 -3.16
CA ILE A 59 -9.30 13.68 -2.33
C ILE A 59 -8.89 13.93 -0.88
N LYS A 60 -9.84 14.16 -0.01
CA LYS A 60 -9.60 14.41 1.42
C LYS A 60 -9.50 13.10 2.19
N LEU A 61 -8.51 12.99 3.09
CA LEU A 61 -8.36 11.83 3.96
C LEU A 61 -9.34 11.89 5.13
N VAL A 62 -9.97 10.75 5.42
CA VAL A 62 -10.78 10.52 6.62
C VAL A 62 -10.20 9.30 7.33
N PRO A 63 -9.17 9.48 8.19
CA PRO A 63 -8.50 8.38 8.84
C PRO A 63 -9.30 7.85 10.04
N LEU A 64 -9.35 6.53 10.21
CA LEU A 64 -10.10 5.83 11.24
C LEU A 64 -9.17 5.02 12.14
N ILE A 65 -9.47 4.98 13.45
CA ILE A 65 -8.85 4.05 14.40
C ILE A 65 -9.55 2.70 14.28
N LEU A 66 -8.91 1.70 13.68
CA LEU A 66 -9.55 0.43 13.34
C LEU A 66 -10.03 -0.38 14.58
N GLN A 67 -9.32 -0.25 15.69
CA GLN A 67 -9.66 -0.93 16.95
C GLN A 67 -10.82 -0.26 17.71
N ASN A 68 -11.10 1.00 17.38
CA ASN A 68 -12.12 1.82 18.02
C ASN A 68 -12.86 2.68 16.98
N ARG A 69 -13.43 2.01 15.94
CA ARG A 69 -14.08 2.69 14.82
C ARG A 69 -15.38 3.35 15.21
N PRO A 70 -15.71 4.53 14.61
CA PRO A 70 -17.04 5.09 14.69
C PRO A 70 -18.10 4.13 14.13
N ALA A 71 -19.21 3.93 14.85
CA ALA A 71 -20.31 3.06 14.41
C ALA A 71 -20.91 3.52 13.07
N TRP A 72 -20.99 4.83 12.85
CA TRP A 72 -21.52 5.41 11.60
C TRP A 72 -20.75 4.93 10.35
N TYR A 73 -19.50 4.52 10.48
CA TYR A 73 -18.72 4.08 9.31
C TYR A 73 -19.31 2.82 8.67
N SER A 74 -19.59 1.78 9.47
CA SER A 74 -20.24 0.56 8.96
C SER A 74 -21.73 0.73 8.70
N GLU A 75 -22.42 1.57 9.47
CA GLU A 75 -23.85 1.76 9.36
C GLU A 75 -24.28 2.62 8.18
N LYS A 76 -23.47 3.65 7.83
CA LYS A 76 -23.87 4.70 6.88
C LYS A 76 -22.90 4.91 5.73
N VAL A 77 -21.63 4.53 5.88
CA VAL A 77 -20.60 4.77 4.87
C VAL A 77 -20.28 3.50 4.09
N TYR A 78 -19.69 2.52 4.75
CA TYR A 78 -19.23 1.31 4.10
C TYR A 78 -19.56 0.05 4.92
N PRO A 79 -20.68 -0.63 4.64
CA PRO A 79 -21.16 -1.80 5.40
C PRO A 79 -20.13 -2.93 5.56
N PRO A 80 -19.21 -3.22 4.60
CA PRO A 80 -18.15 -4.20 4.81
C PRO A 80 -17.20 -3.84 5.95
N ASN A 81 -17.24 -2.60 6.48
CA ASN A 81 -16.46 -2.11 7.61
C ASN A 81 -14.94 -2.31 7.43
N LYS A 82 -14.45 -2.13 6.23
CA LYS A 82 -13.04 -2.24 5.86
C LYS A 82 -12.51 -0.91 5.35
N VAL A 83 -11.20 -0.71 5.47
CA VAL A 83 -10.49 0.36 4.78
C VAL A 83 -9.48 -0.23 3.80
N PRO A 84 -9.20 0.44 2.67
CA PRO A 84 -9.72 1.73 2.23
C PRO A 84 -11.14 1.65 1.68
N SER A 85 -11.87 2.77 1.74
CA SER A 85 -13.02 3.02 0.88
C SER A 85 -13.01 4.46 0.36
N LEU A 86 -13.54 4.68 -0.84
CA LEU A 86 -13.56 5.97 -1.51
C LEU A 86 -15.00 6.41 -1.75
N GLU A 87 -15.33 7.60 -1.25
CA GLU A 87 -16.56 8.33 -1.59
C GLU A 87 -16.30 9.26 -2.78
N HIS A 88 -16.93 8.99 -3.90
CA HIS A 88 -16.84 9.84 -5.09
C HIS A 88 -18.12 9.75 -5.93
N LYS A 89 -18.60 10.91 -6.42
CA LYS A 89 -19.79 11.02 -7.30
C LYS A 89 -21.01 10.27 -6.77
N GLY A 90 -21.31 10.42 -5.48
CA GLY A 90 -22.49 9.80 -4.86
C GLY A 90 -22.40 8.30 -4.63
N LYS A 91 -21.22 7.70 -4.73
CA LYS A 91 -20.95 6.27 -4.49
C LYS A 91 -19.82 6.07 -3.53
N ILE A 92 -19.85 4.94 -2.81
CA ILE A 92 -18.76 4.48 -1.98
C ILE A 92 -18.32 3.11 -2.47
N THR A 93 -17.03 2.97 -2.76
CA THR A 93 -16.41 1.74 -3.24
C THR A 93 -15.19 1.41 -2.40
N GLY A 94 -14.84 0.13 -2.32
CA GLY A 94 -13.68 -0.37 -1.60
C GLY A 94 -12.75 -1.21 -2.50
N GLU A 95 -11.94 -2.07 -1.87
CA GLU A 95 -10.90 -2.91 -2.47
C GLU A 95 -9.72 -2.10 -3.03
N SER A 96 -8.57 -2.20 -2.34
CA SER A 96 -7.44 -1.27 -2.53
C SER A 96 -6.89 -1.23 -3.96
N LEU A 97 -6.75 -2.38 -4.62
CA LEU A 97 -6.20 -2.43 -5.98
C LEU A 97 -7.22 -1.93 -7.02
N ASP A 98 -8.50 -2.17 -6.80
CA ASP A 98 -9.55 -1.65 -7.67
C ASP A 98 -9.72 -0.13 -7.50
N LEU A 99 -9.53 0.37 -6.27
CA LEU A 99 -9.52 1.82 -6.03
C LEU A 99 -8.37 2.53 -6.76
N ILE A 100 -7.17 1.93 -6.84
CA ILE A 100 -6.07 2.54 -7.61
C ILE A 100 -6.44 2.59 -9.10
N LYS A 101 -7.00 1.53 -9.67
CA LYS A 101 -7.49 1.53 -11.06
C LYS A 101 -8.60 2.56 -11.27
N TYR A 102 -9.45 2.73 -10.26
CA TYR A 102 -10.49 3.76 -10.28
C TYR A 102 -9.89 5.17 -10.30
N LEU A 103 -8.84 5.43 -9.50
CA LEU A 103 -8.12 6.70 -9.53
C LEU A 103 -7.51 6.96 -10.92
N GLU A 104 -6.91 5.94 -11.56
CA GLU A 104 -6.38 6.05 -12.92
C GLU A 104 -7.44 6.50 -13.93
N SER A 105 -8.65 5.95 -13.82
CA SER A 105 -9.72 6.18 -14.79
C SER A 105 -10.50 7.48 -14.54
N ASN A 106 -10.47 8.06 -13.34
CA ASN A 106 -11.34 9.17 -12.95
C ASN A 106 -10.61 10.45 -12.57
N PHE A 107 -9.29 10.41 -12.37
CA PHE A 107 -8.49 11.55 -11.96
C PHE A 107 -7.26 11.74 -12.84
N GLN A 108 -6.85 12.99 -13.02
CA GLN A 108 -5.64 13.32 -13.77
C GLN A 108 -4.39 13.05 -12.93
N GLY A 109 -3.24 13.03 -13.57
CA GLY A 109 -1.94 12.87 -12.94
C GLY A 109 -1.08 11.81 -13.62
N PRO A 110 0.13 11.57 -13.12
CA PRO A 110 1.02 10.53 -13.63
C PRO A 110 0.35 9.15 -13.60
N SER A 111 0.54 8.36 -14.65
CA SER A 111 -0.02 7.02 -14.70
C SER A 111 0.79 6.05 -13.82
N LEU A 112 0.07 5.15 -13.16
CA LEU A 112 0.62 4.00 -12.43
C LEU A 112 0.46 2.70 -13.23
N LEU A 113 -0.08 2.79 -14.46
CA LEU A 113 -0.29 1.67 -15.38
C LEU A 113 0.60 1.84 -16.62
N HIS A 114 1.05 0.73 -17.17
CA HIS A 114 1.80 0.69 -18.41
C HIS A 114 0.92 0.32 -19.60
N GLU A 115 1.23 0.88 -20.77
CA GLU A 115 0.54 0.55 -22.02
C GLU A 115 1.11 -0.65 -22.75
N ASP A 116 2.38 -1.01 -22.48
CA ASP A 116 3.06 -2.16 -23.08
C ASP A 116 2.32 -3.48 -22.74
N PRO A 117 1.95 -4.31 -23.74
CA PRO A 117 1.19 -5.55 -23.51
C PRO A 117 1.89 -6.55 -22.60
N ALA A 118 3.20 -6.71 -22.69
CA ALA A 118 3.95 -7.65 -21.86
C ALA A 118 4.00 -7.17 -20.41
N LYS A 119 4.13 -5.86 -20.17
CA LYS A 119 4.05 -5.26 -18.84
C LYS A 119 2.63 -5.35 -18.26
N LYS A 120 1.58 -5.20 -19.07
CA LYS A 120 0.18 -5.40 -18.64
C LYS A 120 -0.09 -6.83 -18.19
N GLU A 121 0.35 -7.81 -18.96
CA GLU A 121 0.22 -9.22 -18.62
C GLU A 121 0.92 -9.53 -17.30
N PHE A 122 2.17 -9.12 -17.17
CA PHE A 122 2.96 -9.34 -15.96
C PHE A 122 2.40 -8.60 -14.74
N THR A 123 1.84 -7.41 -14.93
CA THR A 123 1.07 -6.72 -13.87
C THR A 123 -0.07 -7.60 -13.37
N GLY A 124 -0.85 -8.22 -14.27
CA GLY A 124 -1.92 -9.14 -13.91
C GLY A 124 -1.44 -10.34 -13.08
N GLU A 125 -0.33 -10.97 -13.50
CA GLU A 125 0.30 -12.07 -12.79
C GLU A 125 0.70 -11.68 -11.36
N LEU A 126 1.42 -10.56 -11.20
CA LEU A 126 1.91 -10.11 -9.91
C LEU A 126 0.79 -9.65 -8.97
N LEU A 127 -0.22 -8.94 -9.48
CA LEU A 127 -1.37 -8.53 -8.66
C LEU A 127 -2.17 -9.76 -8.18
N SER A 128 -2.34 -10.77 -9.02
CA SER A 128 -3.00 -12.02 -8.65
C SER A 128 -2.23 -12.80 -7.58
N TYR A 129 -0.91 -12.71 -7.57
CA TYR A 129 -0.06 -13.37 -6.59
C TYR A 129 0.01 -12.62 -5.25
N SER A 130 -0.30 -11.33 -5.20
CA SER A 130 -0.06 -10.46 -4.05
C SER A 130 -0.73 -10.97 -2.75
N ASP A 131 -1.96 -11.47 -2.81
CA ASP A 131 -2.65 -12.02 -1.64
C ASP A 131 -2.04 -13.35 -1.17
N THR A 132 -1.59 -14.18 -2.11
CA THR A 132 -0.87 -15.41 -1.79
C THR A 132 0.47 -15.10 -1.13
N PHE A 133 1.22 -14.14 -1.66
CA PHE A 133 2.46 -13.65 -1.06
C PHE A 133 2.24 -13.22 0.40
N ASN A 134 1.29 -12.32 0.64
CA ASN A 134 1.01 -11.80 1.98
C ASN A 134 0.62 -12.93 2.95
N ARG A 135 -0.28 -13.82 2.52
CA ARG A 135 -0.73 -14.95 3.34
C ARG A 135 0.41 -15.90 3.68
N THR A 136 1.27 -16.22 2.71
CA THR A 136 2.44 -17.08 2.92
C THR A 136 3.35 -16.51 4.00
N VAL A 137 3.70 -15.21 3.90
CA VAL A 137 4.58 -14.58 4.88
C VAL A 137 3.93 -14.49 6.27
N PHE A 138 2.64 -14.13 6.36
CA PHE A 138 1.94 -14.09 7.66
C PHE A 138 1.82 -15.48 8.30
N THR A 139 1.60 -16.52 7.51
CA THR A 139 1.52 -17.90 8.04
C THR A 139 2.85 -18.35 8.60
N ALA A 140 3.95 -17.97 7.98
CA ALA A 140 5.31 -18.30 8.40
C ALA A 140 5.69 -17.73 9.77
N PHE A 141 4.98 -16.73 10.28
CA PHE A 141 5.24 -16.19 11.64
C PHE A 141 5.04 -17.22 12.77
N LYS A 142 4.37 -18.34 12.47
CA LYS A 142 4.13 -19.45 13.42
C LYS A 142 5.06 -20.64 13.20
N GLY A 143 5.98 -20.56 12.25
CA GLY A 143 6.84 -21.65 11.82
C GLY A 143 8.29 -21.21 11.57
N ASP A 144 8.92 -21.89 10.61
CA ASP A 144 10.29 -21.57 10.16
C ASP A 144 10.23 -20.51 9.06
N ILE A 145 10.56 -19.26 9.44
CA ILE A 145 10.52 -18.11 8.54
C ILE A 145 11.35 -18.35 7.27
N ALA A 146 12.58 -18.84 7.42
CA ALA A 146 13.48 -19.01 6.28
C ALA A 146 12.92 -20.03 5.27
N LYS A 147 12.38 -21.12 5.78
CA LYS A 147 11.84 -22.21 4.97
C LYS A 147 10.48 -21.87 4.36
N GLU A 148 9.61 -21.19 5.11
CA GLU A 148 8.21 -21.00 4.72
C GLU A 148 7.99 -19.67 3.97
N ALA A 149 8.65 -18.58 4.38
CA ALA A 149 8.55 -17.28 3.72
C ALA A 149 9.66 -17.02 2.68
N GLY A 150 10.83 -17.62 2.86
CA GLY A 150 11.98 -17.43 1.94
C GLY A 150 11.61 -17.56 0.46
N PRO A 151 10.94 -18.65 0.02
CA PRO A 151 10.53 -18.82 -1.37
C PRO A 151 9.62 -17.70 -1.91
N ALA A 152 8.80 -17.08 -1.06
CA ALA A 152 7.96 -15.96 -1.49
C ALA A 152 8.80 -14.71 -1.78
N PHE A 153 9.85 -14.43 -1.00
CA PHE A 153 10.80 -13.35 -1.30
C PHE A 153 11.69 -13.67 -2.49
N ASP A 154 12.08 -14.95 -2.70
CA ASP A 154 12.78 -15.40 -3.91
C ASP A 154 11.93 -15.17 -5.16
N HIS A 155 10.62 -15.36 -5.06
CA HIS A 155 9.69 -15.07 -6.16
C HIS A 155 9.72 -13.58 -6.52
N LEU A 156 9.73 -12.67 -5.54
CA LEU A 156 9.84 -11.22 -5.82
C LEU A 156 11.21 -10.85 -6.40
N GLU A 157 12.30 -11.43 -5.88
CA GLU A 157 13.64 -11.25 -6.44
C GLU A 157 13.66 -11.63 -7.93
N ASN A 158 13.13 -12.81 -8.28
CA ASN A 158 13.07 -13.29 -9.65
C ASN A 158 12.15 -12.41 -10.53
N ALA A 159 11.03 -11.94 -10.00
CA ALA A 159 10.12 -11.06 -10.72
C ALA A 159 10.78 -9.73 -11.12
N LEU A 160 11.66 -9.19 -10.27
CA LEU A 160 12.42 -7.96 -10.52
C LEU A 160 13.50 -8.12 -11.61
N HIS A 161 13.79 -9.34 -12.07
CA HIS A 161 14.67 -9.58 -13.21
C HIS A 161 13.96 -9.57 -14.57
N LYS A 162 12.62 -9.58 -14.61
CA LYS A 162 11.89 -9.71 -15.89
C LYS A 162 12.03 -8.47 -16.79
N PHE A 163 12.00 -7.27 -16.18
CA PHE A 163 12.24 -5.99 -16.86
C PHE A 163 13.40 -5.30 -16.15
N ASP A 164 14.63 -5.71 -16.46
CA ASP A 164 15.84 -5.32 -15.72
C ASP A 164 16.49 -4.01 -16.19
N ASP A 165 15.79 -3.27 -17.04
CA ASP A 165 16.17 -1.92 -17.50
C ASP A 165 15.97 -0.83 -16.44
N GLY A 166 15.45 -1.19 -15.26
CA GLY A 166 15.23 -0.28 -14.14
C GLY A 166 15.07 -0.97 -12.79
N PRO A 167 14.87 -0.19 -11.73
CA PRO A 167 14.83 -0.70 -10.36
C PRO A 167 13.46 -1.27 -9.95
N PHE A 168 12.39 -1.01 -10.72
CA PHE A 168 11.02 -1.40 -10.37
C PHE A 168 10.59 -2.69 -11.07
N PHE A 169 9.46 -3.27 -10.65
CA PHE A 169 8.95 -4.52 -11.24
C PHE A 169 8.71 -4.43 -12.74
N LEU A 170 8.36 -3.25 -13.25
CA LEU A 170 8.10 -3.02 -14.67
C LEU A 170 9.20 -2.18 -15.36
N GLY A 171 10.39 -2.16 -14.79
CA GLY A 171 11.55 -1.46 -15.35
C GLY A 171 11.77 -0.08 -14.72
N GLN A 172 11.83 0.97 -15.53
CA GLN A 172 12.24 2.32 -15.11
C GLN A 172 11.18 3.07 -14.29
N GLU A 173 9.90 2.70 -14.39
CA GLU A 173 8.81 3.51 -13.89
C GLU A 173 8.15 2.85 -12.68
N PHE A 174 7.95 3.65 -11.62
CA PHE A 174 7.16 3.27 -10.45
C PHE A 174 5.70 3.04 -10.85
N SER A 175 5.10 1.96 -10.38
CA SER A 175 3.82 1.48 -10.87
C SER A 175 2.89 0.97 -9.76
N LEU A 176 1.67 0.60 -10.15
CA LEU A 176 0.70 -0.08 -9.30
C LEU A 176 1.28 -1.36 -8.67
N VAL A 177 2.15 -2.10 -9.39
CA VAL A 177 2.76 -3.32 -8.87
C VAL A 177 3.65 -3.00 -7.67
N ASP A 178 4.49 -1.97 -7.79
CA ASP A 178 5.38 -1.54 -6.70
C ASP A 178 4.57 -1.13 -5.47
N ILE A 179 3.48 -0.39 -5.67
CA ILE A 179 2.55 -0.02 -4.59
C ILE A 179 1.93 -1.25 -3.94
N ALA A 180 1.51 -2.23 -4.73
CA ALA A 180 0.85 -3.44 -4.23
C ALA A 180 1.73 -4.23 -3.25
N TYR A 181 3.04 -4.23 -3.49
CA TYR A 181 3.99 -5.00 -2.68
C TYR A 181 4.67 -4.20 -1.59
N ILE A 182 5.09 -2.94 -1.85
CA ILE A 182 5.92 -2.21 -0.88
C ILE A 182 5.25 -2.02 0.47
N THR A 183 3.94 -1.81 0.51
CA THR A 183 3.19 -1.62 1.75
C THR A 183 3.26 -2.82 2.69
N PHE A 184 3.46 -4.03 2.14
CA PHE A 184 3.65 -5.25 2.91
C PHE A 184 5.12 -5.59 3.09
N VAL A 185 5.91 -5.51 2.03
CA VAL A 185 7.35 -5.85 2.08
C VAL A 185 8.10 -5.00 3.09
N GLU A 186 7.83 -3.69 3.20
CA GLU A 186 8.46 -2.86 4.22
C GLU A 186 8.13 -3.32 5.63
N ARG A 187 6.85 -3.66 5.89
CA ARG A 187 6.43 -4.20 7.20
C ARG A 187 7.09 -5.52 7.50
N PHE A 188 7.16 -6.41 6.53
CA PHE A 188 7.86 -7.69 6.67
C PHE A 188 9.36 -7.48 6.88
N TYR A 189 10.00 -6.59 6.13
CA TYR A 189 11.42 -6.27 6.29
C TYR A 189 11.74 -5.83 7.71
N ILE A 190 11.00 -4.86 8.24
CA ILE A 190 11.19 -4.35 9.59
C ILE A 190 10.87 -5.42 10.65
N PHE A 191 9.71 -6.06 10.53
CA PHE A 191 9.23 -7.01 11.54
C PHE A 191 10.07 -8.29 11.59
N LEU A 192 10.38 -8.89 10.46
CA LEU A 192 11.17 -10.10 10.38
C LEU A 192 12.62 -9.88 10.83
N SER A 193 13.21 -8.75 10.45
CA SER A 193 14.56 -8.38 10.91
C SER A 193 14.60 -8.20 12.42
N GLU A 194 13.65 -7.44 12.99
CA GLU A 194 13.66 -7.08 14.40
C GLU A 194 13.28 -8.26 15.31
N VAL A 195 12.23 -8.99 14.95
CA VAL A 195 11.64 -10.04 15.82
C VAL A 195 12.26 -11.42 15.57
N PHE A 196 12.44 -11.79 14.31
CA PHE A 196 12.92 -13.12 13.91
C PHE A 196 14.39 -13.15 13.50
N LYS A 197 15.06 -12.00 13.46
CA LYS A 197 16.46 -11.84 13.00
C LYS A 197 16.65 -12.40 11.58
N TYR A 198 15.60 -12.31 10.77
CA TYR A 198 15.61 -12.75 9.38
C TYR A 198 15.65 -11.54 8.43
N ASP A 199 16.73 -11.45 7.67
CA ASP A 199 16.89 -10.42 6.63
C ASP A 199 16.33 -10.90 5.30
N ILE A 200 15.21 -10.31 4.87
CA ILE A 200 14.56 -10.65 3.61
C ILE A 200 15.39 -10.28 2.37
N THR A 201 16.40 -9.43 2.51
CA THR A 201 17.27 -8.99 1.40
C THR A 201 18.54 -9.83 1.27
N ALA A 202 18.85 -10.68 2.25
CA ALA A 202 20.02 -11.53 2.20
C ALA A 202 19.96 -12.50 1.01
N GLY A 203 20.93 -12.37 0.08
CA GLY A 203 20.96 -13.13 -1.17
C GLY A 203 19.97 -12.64 -2.26
N ARG A 204 19.31 -11.48 -2.04
CA ARG A 204 18.30 -10.89 -2.94
C ARG A 204 18.65 -9.45 -3.30
N PRO A 205 19.67 -9.23 -4.15
CA PRO A 205 20.18 -7.89 -4.47
C PRO A 205 19.17 -7.01 -5.21
N LYS A 206 18.32 -7.58 -6.07
CA LYS A 206 17.27 -6.81 -6.76
C LYS A 206 16.18 -6.35 -5.81
N LEU A 207 15.77 -7.22 -4.88
CA LEU A 207 14.81 -6.87 -3.83
C LEU A 207 15.36 -5.75 -2.93
N ALA A 208 16.63 -5.83 -2.55
CA ALA A 208 17.29 -4.79 -1.76
C ALA A 208 17.33 -3.45 -2.52
N ALA A 209 17.75 -3.45 -3.78
CA ALA A 209 17.80 -2.26 -4.62
C ALA A 209 16.40 -1.66 -4.85
N TRP A 210 15.39 -2.50 -5.08
CA TRP A 210 14.00 -2.06 -5.24
C TRP A 210 13.47 -1.38 -3.98
N ILE A 211 13.69 -1.95 -2.80
CA ILE A 211 13.29 -1.33 -1.53
C ILE A 211 13.97 0.04 -1.38
N GLU A 212 15.26 0.14 -1.71
CA GLU A 212 15.99 1.41 -1.64
C GLU A 212 15.40 2.46 -2.59
N GLU A 213 15.09 2.08 -3.84
CA GLU A 213 14.54 3.01 -4.84
C GLU A 213 13.12 3.46 -4.50
N VAL A 214 12.26 2.54 -4.03
CA VAL A 214 10.91 2.92 -3.58
C VAL A 214 10.98 3.90 -2.41
N ASN A 215 11.96 3.75 -1.52
CA ASN A 215 12.17 4.69 -0.40
C ASN A 215 12.58 6.11 -0.84
N LYS A 216 12.89 6.34 -2.12
CA LYS A 216 13.15 7.68 -2.69
C LYS A 216 11.87 8.34 -3.21
N ILE A 217 10.78 7.58 -3.41
CA ILE A 217 9.49 8.10 -3.89
C ILE A 217 8.82 8.91 -2.78
N GLU A 218 8.60 10.20 -3.02
CA GLU A 218 8.05 11.13 -2.02
C GLU A 218 6.64 10.74 -1.60
N ALA A 219 5.80 10.35 -2.56
CA ALA A 219 4.46 9.86 -2.32
C ALA A 219 4.41 8.69 -1.33
N TYR A 220 5.40 7.81 -1.38
CA TYR A 220 5.53 6.69 -0.46
C TYR A 220 6.08 7.15 0.90
N LYS A 221 7.14 7.95 0.94
CA LYS A 221 7.75 8.44 2.19
C LYS A 221 6.75 9.10 3.12
N GLN A 222 5.84 9.90 2.58
CA GLN A 222 4.81 10.60 3.34
C GLN A 222 3.76 9.67 3.98
N THR A 223 3.71 8.41 3.58
CA THR A 223 2.74 7.44 4.07
C THR A 223 3.32 6.41 5.04
N LYS A 224 4.60 6.52 5.37
CA LYS A 224 5.30 5.53 6.21
C LYS A 224 4.80 5.57 7.66
N THR A 225 4.57 4.40 8.19
CA THR A 225 4.24 4.23 9.62
C THR A 225 5.53 4.23 10.45
N ASP A 226 5.48 4.72 11.68
CA ASP A 226 6.60 4.60 12.63
C ASP A 226 6.95 3.12 12.84
N PRO A 227 8.24 2.74 12.69
CA PRO A 227 8.65 1.34 12.81
C PRO A 227 8.33 0.72 14.17
N LYS A 228 8.40 1.48 15.26
CA LYS A 228 8.11 0.97 16.62
C LYS A 228 6.62 0.68 16.78
N GLU A 229 5.77 1.61 16.35
CA GLU A 229 4.32 1.43 16.37
C GLU A 229 3.90 0.21 15.52
N MET A 230 4.53 0.06 14.35
CA MET A 230 4.27 -1.07 13.47
C MET A 230 4.69 -2.41 14.11
N ILE A 231 5.86 -2.49 14.73
CA ILE A 231 6.33 -3.70 15.43
C ILE A 231 5.39 -4.07 16.57
N GLU A 232 4.97 -3.10 17.40
CA GLU A 232 4.00 -3.35 18.48
C GLU A 232 2.68 -3.87 17.95
N THR A 233 2.14 -3.22 16.92
CA THR A 233 0.89 -3.64 16.26
C THR A 233 0.98 -5.09 15.77
N TYR A 234 2.08 -5.45 15.13
CA TYR A 234 2.27 -6.81 14.59
C TYR A 234 2.50 -7.84 15.70
N LYS A 235 3.25 -7.52 16.76
CA LYS A 235 3.41 -8.40 17.93
C LYS A 235 2.05 -8.71 18.56
N ASN A 236 1.25 -7.70 18.82
CA ASN A 236 -0.08 -7.85 19.43
C ASN A 236 -1.04 -8.66 18.56
N LYS A 237 -0.91 -8.56 17.23
CA LYS A 237 -1.82 -9.25 16.29
C LYS A 237 -1.43 -10.68 15.98
N PHE A 238 -0.14 -11.00 15.93
CA PHE A 238 0.34 -12.26 15.37
C PHE A 238 1.12 -13.13 16.37
N MET A 239 1.53 -12.58 17.52
CA MET A 239 2.34 -13.30 18.52
C MET A 239 1.64 -13.41 19.88
N ALA A 240 0.43 -12.83 20.01
CA ALA A 240 -0.39 -12.95 21.23
C ALA A 240 -1.12 -14.29 21.29
#